data_6f9c6b85a49d994dfff67fc6c1db192a
#
_entry.id   6f9c6b85a49d994dfff67fc6c1db192a
#
_cell.length_a   1.000
_cell.length_b   1.000
_cell.length_c   1.000
_cell.angle_alpha   90.00
_cell.angle_beta   90.00
_cell.angle_gamma   90.00
#
_symmetry.space_group_name_H-M   'P 1'
#
loop_
_entity.id
_entity.type
_entity.pdbx_description
1 polymer ?
#
loop_
_entity_poly.entity_id
_entity_poly.type
_entity_poly.pdbx_seq_one_letter_code
_entity_poly.pdbx_strand_id
1 'polypeptide(L)'
;FTGDLADQQVLEEFARRVIQDYGRVDCIVHNALPLMKGIDQCSYEEFNYALRVGVTAPFYLTKLLVPYLAPGASIVNISSSRDRMSQPQTESYTAAKGGIAALTHALAVSLAGKARVNSISPGWIDTDFTSYTGPDADQQPAGRVGNPLDIANMVLYLCSDQAGFITGENICIDGGMTRQMIYHNDF
;
A
#
# COMPACT_ATOMS: atom_id res chain seq x y z
N PHE A 1 0.76 -19.33 6.10
CA PHE A 1 0.71 -19.63 4.66
C PHE A 1 1.82 -18.87 3.95
N THR A 2 2.54 -19.56 3.06
CA THR A 2 3.63 -18.96 2.26
C THR A 2 3.35 -19.26 0.79
N GLY A 3 3.51 -18.25 -0.08
CA GLY A 3 3.32 -18.41 -1.52
C GLY A 3 3.61 -17.12 -2.28
N ASP A 4 3.75 -17.21 -3.60
CA ASP A 4 3.97 -16.06 -4.48
C ASP A 4 2.62 -15.42 -4.84
N LEU A 5 2.44 -14.15 -4.50
CA LEU A 5 1.22 -13.40 -4.81
C LEU A 5 1.02 -13.13 -6.31
N ALA A 6 2.03 -13.33 -7.14
CA ALA A 6 1.88 -13.27 -8.59
C ALA A 6 1.20 -14.52 -9.18
N ASP A 7 1.04 -15.58 -8.38
CA ASP A 7 0.40 -16.84 -8.79
C ASP A 7 -1.07 -16.88 -8.35
N GLN A 8 -1.96 -17.00 -9.33
CA GLN A 8 -3.41 -17.06 -9.09
C GLN A 8 -3.81 -18.24 -8.19
N GLN A 9 -3.22 -19.41 -8.36
CA GLN A 9 -3.56 -20.60 -7.57
C GLN A 9 -3.17 -20.42 -6.11
N VAL A 10 -2.06 -19.74 -5.84
CA VAL A 10 -1.64 -19.36 -4.47
C VAL A 10 -2.66 -18.43 -3.83
N LEU A 11 -3.17 -17.44 -4.57
CA LEU A 11 -4.20 -16.52 -4.06
C LEU A 11 -5.52 -17.25 -3.72
N GLU A 12 -5.95 -18.14 -4.60
CA GLU A 12 -7.15 -18.97 -4.41
C GLU A 12 -7.03 -19.89 -3.20
N GLU A 13 -5.90 -20.58 -3.08
CA GLU A 13 -5.62 -21.47 -1.95
C GLU A 13 -5.54 -20.68 -0.62
N PHE A 14 -4.89 -19.53 -0.62
CA PHE A 14 -4.83 -18.66 0.56
C PHE A 14 -6.24 -18.21 0.99
N ALA A 15 -7.04 -17.70 0.04
CA ALA A 15 -8.41 -17.27 0.34
C ALA A 15 -9.26 -18.44 0.86
N ARG A 16 -9.19 -19.60 0.21
CA ARG A 16 -9.90 -20.83 0.63
C ARG A 16 -9.55 -21.20 2.07
N ARG A 17 -8.28 -21.16 2.42
CA ARG A 17 -7.80 -21.48 3.76
C ARG A 17 -8.29 -20.48 4.81
N VAL A 18 -8.21 -19.17 4.52
CA VAL A 18 -8.74 -18.13 5.41
C VAL A 18 -10.23 -18.36 5.68
N ILE A 19 -11.02 -18.65 4.65
CA ILE A 19 -12.45 -18.91 4.77
C ILE A 19 -12.72 -20.18 5.59
N GLN A 20 -11.97 -21.24 5.36
CA GLN A 20 -12.10 -22.51 6.08
C GLN A 20 -11.77 -22.37 7.56
N ASP A 21 -10.71 -21.62 7.89
CA ASP A 21 -10.19 -21.52 9.26
C ASP A 21 -10.99 -20.50 10.11
N TYR A 22 -11.48 -19.42 9.49
CA TYR A 22 -12.08 -18.28 10.23
C TYR A 22 -13.53 -17.97 9.86
N GLY A 23 -13.98 -18.30 8.65
CA GLY A 23 -15.35 -18.09 8.18
C GLY A 23 -15.75 -16.63 7.92
N ARG A 24 -14.96 -15.66 8.38
CA ARG A 24 -15.20 -14.22 8.19
C ARG A 24 -13.90 -13.42 8.12
N VAL A 25 -13.98 -12.23 7.54
CA VAL A 25 -12.84 -11.31 7.42
C VAL A 25 -13.28 -9.92 7.87
N ASP A 26 -12.61 -9.37 8.87
CA ASP A 26 -12.87 -8.04 9.43
C ASP A 26 -11.98 -6.98 8.80
N CYS A 27 -10.71 -7.31 8.56
CA CYS A 27 -9.74 -6.42 7.94
C CYS A 27 -8.88 -7.16 6.91
N ILE A 28 -8.55 -6.46 5.83
CA ILE A 28 -7.55 -6.90 4.84
C ILE A 28 -6.48 -5.81 4.74
N VAL A 29 -5.21 -6.20 4.85
CA VAL A 29 -4.09 -5.29 4.64
C VAL A 29 -3.23 -5.82 3.49
N HIS A 30 -3.25 -5.12 2.36
CA HIS A 30 -2.42 -5.43 1.20
C HIS A 30 -1.08 -4.69 1.33
N ASN A 31 -0.07 -5.37 1.88
CA ASN A 31 1.23 -4.78 2.21
C ASN A 31 2.39 -5.29 1.34
N ALA A 32 2.17 -6.33 0.53
CA ALA A 32 3.25 -6.93 -0.24
C ALA A 32 3.99 -5.91 -1.13
N LEU A 33 5.32 -6.01 -1.14
CA LEU A 33 6.19 -5.12 -1.89
C LEU A 33 6.32 -5.62 -3.33
N PRO A 34 5.92 -4.84 -4.36
CA PRO A 34 6.17 -5.19 -5.75
C PRO A 34 7.64 -4.99 -6.12
N LEU A 35 8.07 -5.67 -7.19
CA LEU A 35 9.41 -5.51 -7.75
C LEU A 35 9.66 -4.06 -8.17
N MET A 36 10.86 -3.55 -7.87
CA MET A 36 11.30 -2.22 -8.27
C MET A 36 12.46 -2.33 -9.25
N LYS A 37 12.17 -2.09 -10.52
CA LYS A 37 13.14 -1.98 -11.62
C LYS A 37 12.73 -0.88 -12.60
N GLY A 38 13.71 -0.29 -13.23
CA GLY A 38 13.54 0.82 -14.14
C GLY A 38 13.70 0.49 -15.62
N ILE A 39 13.53 1.52 -16.44
CA ILE A 39 13.47 1.42 -17.91
C ILE A 39 14.71 0.73 -18.53
N ASP A 40 15.87 0.85 -17.88
CA ASP A 40 17.12 0.30 -18.43
C ASP A 40 17.23 -1.22 -18.25
N GLN A 41 16.56 -1.81 -17.23
CA GLN A 41 16.81 -3.19 -16.84
C GLN A 41 15.53 -4.02 -16.62
N CYS A 42 14.36 -3.38 -16.62
CA CYS A 42 13.11 -4.05 -16.38
C CYS A 42 12.62 -4.78 -17.64
N SER A 43 12.55 -6.10 -17.62
CA SER A 43 11.94 -6.86 -18.70
C SER A 43 10.41 -6.73 -18.68
N TYR A 44 9.78 -7.11 -19.78
CA TYR A 44 8.32 -7.16 -19.88
C TYR A 44 7.71 -8.08 -18.81
N GLU A 45 8.30 -9.24 -18.56
CA GLU A 45 7.85 -10.21 -17.56
C GLU A 45 8.02 -9.66 -16.14
N GLU A 46 9.12 -8.98 -15.84
CA GLU A 46 9.37 -8.36 -14.55
C GLU A 46 8.40 -7.20 -14.28
N PHE A 47 8.12 -6.39 -15.30
CA PHE A 47 7.12 -5.33 -15.18
C PHE A 47 5.72 -5.90 -14.88
N ASN A 48 5.32 -6.95 -15.62
CA ASN A 48 4.05 -7.64 -15.37
C ASN A 48 4.02 -8.33 -14.01
N TYR A 49 5.14 -8.87 -13.55
CA TYR A 49 5.27 -9.44 -12.21
C TYR A 49 5.01 -8.37 -11.14
N ALA A 50 5.62 -7.18 -11.27
CA ALA A 50 5.39 -6.07 -10.35
C ALA A 50 3.90 -5.66 -10.28
N LEU A 51 3.22 -5.60 -11.43
CA LEU A 51 1.79 -5.31 -11.49
C LEU A 51 0.93 -6.42 -10.89
N ARG A 52 1.30 -7.69 -11.14
CA ARG A 52 0.59 -8.83 -10.53
C ARG A 52 0.65 -8.79 -9.00
N VAL A 53 1.82 -8.55 -8.42
CA VAL A 53 1.99 -8.46 -6.96
C VAL A 53 1.33 -7.20 -6.40
N GLY A 54 1.54 -6.04 -7.04
CA GLY A 54 1.15 -4.74 -6.49
C GLY A 54 -0.29 -4.31 -6.77
N VAL A 55 -0.95 -4.88 -7.79
CA VAL A 55 -2.30 -4.46 -8.21
C VAL A 55 -3.24 -5.66 -8.36
N THR A 56 -2.83 -6.66 -9.17
CA THR A 56 -3.73 -7.78 -9.50
C THR A 56 -4.04 -8.64 -8.28
N ALA A 57 -3.04 -8.96 -7.46
CA ALA A 57 -3.22 -9.75 -6.25
C ALA A 57 -4.14 -9.05 -5.22
N PRO A 58 -3.94 -7.76 -4.86
CA PRO A 58 -4.88 -7.02 -4.03
C PRO A 58 -6.32 -7.04 -4.57
N PHE A 59 -6.51 -6.79 -5.86
CA PHE A 59 -7.82 -6.88 -6.49
C PHE A 59 -8.42 -8.27 -6.37
N TYR A 60 -7.66 -9.31 -6.72
CA TYR A 60 -8.18 -10.67 -6.81
C TYR A 60 -8.46 -11.28 -5.43
N LEU A 61 -7.57 -11.07 -4.45
CA LEU A 61 -7.81 -11.48 -3.06
C LEU A 61 -9.04 -10.76 -2.47
N THR A 62 -9.18 -9.46 -2.70
CA THR A 62 -10.38 -8.75 -2.29
C THR A 62 -11.62 -9.39 -2.90
N LYS A 63 -11.63 -9.63 -4.22
CA LYS A 63 -12.76 -10.28 -4.92
C LYS A 63 -13.13 -11.63 -4.30
N LEU A 64 -12.16 -12.48 -3.99
CA LEU A 64 -12.38 -13.80 -3.38
C LEU A 64 -12.95 -13.69 -1.97
N LEU A 65 -12.56 -12.67 -1.20
CA LEU A 65 -12.93 -12.50 0.20
C LEU A 65 -14.19 -11.64 0.41
N VAL A 66 -14.66 -10.88 -0.60
CA VAL A 66 -15.88 -10.04 -0.51
C VAL A 66 -17.09 -10.75 0.09
N PRO A 67 -17.42 -12.02 -0.27
CA PRO A 67 -18.59 -12.70 0.30
C PRO A 67 -18.49 -12.99 1.82
N TYR A 68 -17.30 -12.88 2.37
CA TYR A 68 -16.97 -13.23 3.77
C TYR A 68 -16.60 -12.01 4.62
N LEU A 69 -16.71 -10.80 4.04
CA LEU A 69 -16.47 -9.57 4.78
C LEU A 69 -17.50 -9.37 5.87
N ALA A 70 -17.02 -9.07 7.08
CA ALA A 70 -17.87 -8.70 8.20
C ALA A 70 -18.56 -7.34 7.94
N PRO A 71 -19.72 -7.08 8.54
CA PRO A 71 -20.30 -5.74 8.54
C PRO A 71 -19.28 -4.71 9.07
N GLY A 72 -19.05 -3.62 8.32
CA GLY A 72 -18.07 -2.59 8.68
C GLY A 72 -16.61 -2.94 8.41
N ALA A 73 -16.34 -4.02 7.67
CA ALA A 73 -14.98 -4.44 7.31
C ALA A 73 -14.16 -3.29 6.70
N SER A 74 -12.84 -3.36 6.88
CA SER A 74 -11.89 -2.38 6.37
C SER A 74 -10.82 -3.04 5.50
N ILE A 75 -10.53 -2.43 4.36
CA ILE A 75 -9.44 -2.83 3.46
C ILE A 75 -8.44 -1.69 3.40
N VAL A 76 -7.17 -1.98 3.72
CA VAL A 76 -6.09 -1.01 3.70
C VAL A 76 -5.03 -1.46 2.70
N ASN A 77 -4.81 -0.64 1.69
CA ASN A 77 -3.79 -0.86 0.67
C ASN A 77 -2.53 -0.05 1.02
N ILE A 78 -1.36 -0.68 1.03
CA ILE A 78 -0.11 0.05 1.24
C ILE A 78 0.46 0.45 -0.12
N SER A 79 0.26 1.73 -0.47
CA SER A 79 0.82 2.37 -1.64
C SER A 79 2.24 2.89 -1.37
N SER A 80 2.57 4.08 -1.80
CA SER A 80 3.83 4.79 -1.57
C SER A 80 3.67 6.26 -1.98
N SER A 81 4.49 7.16 -1.46
CA SER A 81 4.66 8.51 -2.01
C SER A 81 5.02 8.49 -3.52
N ARG A 82 5.52 7.36 -4.02
CA ARG A 82 5.80 7.13 -5.44
C ARG A 82 4.55 6.91 -6.31
N ASP A 83 3.37 6.99 -5.76
CA ASP A 83 2.12 7.08 -6.52
C ASP A 83 1.96 8.45 -7.22
N ARG A 84 2.72 9.47 -6.78
CA ARG A 84 2.66 10.86 -7.25
C ARG A 84 4.01 11.52 -7.50
N MET A 85 5.12 10.88 -7.11
CA MET A 85 6.48 11.33 -7.37
C MET A 85 7.39 10.13 -7.59
N SER A 86 8.54 10.33 -8.24
CA SER A 86 9.40 9.22 -8.63
C SER A 86 10.88 9.56 -8.49
N GLN A 87 11.68 8.53 -8.42
CA GLN A 87 13.12 8.56 -8.66
C GLN A 87 13.41 7.85 -9.98
N PRO A 88 14.52 8.13 -10.66
CA PRO A 88 14.94 7.37 -11.83
C PRO A 88 14.98 5.87 -11.54
N GLN A 89 14.69 5.05 -12.55
CA GLN A 89 14.79 3.58 -12.50
C GLN A 89 13.82 2.91 -11.50
N THR A 90 12.60 3.46 -11.35
CA THR A 90 11.58 2.92 -10.42
C THR A 90 10.23 2.65 -11.08
N GLU A 91 10.20 2.57 -12.42
CA GLU A 91 8.96 2.59 -13.21
C GLU A 91 8.01 1.44 -12.87
N SER A 92 8.52 0.22 -12.68
CA SER A 92 7.67 -0.93 -12.33
C SER A 92 7.00 -0.76 -10.96
N TYR A 93 7.73 -0.27 -9.99
CA TYR A 93 7.24 0.02 -8.66
C TYR A 93 6.24 1.19 -8.65
N THR A 94 6.61 2.31 -9.30
CA THR A 94 5.77 3.50 -9.43
C THR A 94 4.43 3.16 -10.11
N ALA A 95 4.46 2.38 -11.19
CA ALA A 95 3.25 1.93 -11.87
C ALA A 95 2.36 1.08 -10.94
N ALA A 96 2.95 0.14 -10.20
CA ALA A 96 2.21 -0.69 -9.25
C ALA A 96 1.60 0.14 -8.10
N LYS A 97 2.36 1.09 -7.53
CA LYS A 97 1.91 1.93 -6.41
C LYS A 97 0.89 2.99 -6.84
N GLY A 98 1.02 3.54 -8.04
CA GLY A 98 -0.03 4.35 -8.66
C GLY A 98 -1.30 3.54 -8.95
N GLY A 99 -1.13 2.32 -9.47
CA GLY A 99 -2.23 1.40 -9.74
C GLY A 99 -3.04 1.02 -8.50
N ILE A 100 -2.38 0.69 -7.39
CA ILE A 100 -3.09 0.34 -6.15
C ILE A 100 -3.77 1.56 -5.51
N ALA A 101 -3.19 2.76 -5.62
CA ALA A 101 -3.82 3.99 -5.17
C ALA A 101 -5.12 4.26 -5.96
N ALA A 102 -5.09 4.11 -7.28
CA ALA A 102 -6.28 4.23 -8.13
C ALA A 102 -7.31 3.11 -7.86
N LEU A 103 -6.87 1.86 -7.68
CA LEU A 103 -7.74 0.74 -7.35
C LEU A 103 -8.49 0.97 -6.03
N THR A 104 -7.90 1.68 -5.07
CA THR A 104 -8.48 1.97 -3.76
C THR A 104 -9.84 2.66 -3.89
N HIS A 105 -9.92 3.79 -4.61
CA HIS A 105 -11.19 4.50 -4.74
C HIS A 105 -12.22 3.72 -5.59
N ALA A 106 -11.76 2.96 -6.59
CA ALA A 106 -12.64 2.12 -7.39
C ALA A 106 -13.29 1.00 -6.53
N LEU A 107 -12.50 0.35 -5.67
CA LEU A 107 -13.01 -0.65 -4.72
C LEU A 107 -13.91 -0.02 -3.66
N ALA A 108 -13.59 1.17 -3.15
CA ALA A 108 -14.41 1.88 -2.17
C ALA A 108 -15.84 2.12 -2.69
N VAL A 109 -15.95 2.53 -3.95
CA VAL A 109 -17.26 2.73 -4.60
C VAL A 109 -17.97 1.40 -4.84
N SER A 110 -17.26 0.39 -5.33
CA SER A 110 -17.84 -0.93 -5.63
C SER A 110 -18.28 -1.70 -4.39
N LEU A 111 -17.64 -1.45 -3.25
CA LEU A 111 -17.91 -2.12 -1.96
C LEU A 111 -18.71 -1.23 -1.00
N ALA A 112 -19.35 -0.17 -1.50
CA ALA A 112 -20.19 0.71 -0.70
C ALA A 112 -21.23 -0.08 0.12
N GLY A 113 -21.30 0.20 1.42
CA GLY A 113 -22.17 -0.52 2.36
C GLY A 113 -21.66 -1.89 2.82
N LYS A 114 -20.54 -2.40 2.25
CA LYS A 114 -19.93 -3.67 2.65
C LYS A 114 -18.61 -3.48 3.39
N ALA A 115 -17.74 -2.64 2.87
CA ALA A 115 -16.44 -2.35 3.46
C ALA A 115 -15.99 -0.92 3.12
N ARG A 116 -15.16 -0.37 3.99
CA ARG A 116 -14.36 0.83 3.68
C ARG A 116 -13.05 0.40 3.03
N VAL A 117 -12.60 1.13 2.04
CA VAL A 117 -11.34 0.84 1.35
C VAL A 117 -10.51 2.11 1.30
N ASN A 118 -9.32 2.08 1.89
CA ASN A 118 -8.40 3.21 1.90
C ASN A 118 -6.98 2.75 1.56
N SER A 119 -6.13 3.67 1.19
CA SER A 119 -4.70 3.42 1.03
C SER A 119 -3.86 4.35 1.90
N ILE A 120 -2.68 3.88 2.24
CA ILE A 120 -1.64 4.66 2.87
C ILE A 120 -0.49 4.77 1.88
N SER A 121 0.04 5.97 1.70
CA SER A 121 1.23 6.26 0.90
C SER A 121 2.39 6.64 1.83
N PRO A 122 3.20 5.66 2.28
CA PRO A 122 4.39 5.93 3.06
C PRO A 122 5.42 6.74 2.29
N GLY A 123 6.16 7.60 2.98
CA GLY A 123 7.41 8.16 2.52
C GLY A 123 8.59 7.19 2.70
N TRP A 124 9.74 7.70 3.10
CA TRP A 124 10.86 6.86 3.49
C TRP A 124 10.64 6.29 4.89
N ILE A 125 10.48 4.97 4.95
CA ILE A 125 10.30 4.20 6.18
C ILE A 125 11.49 3.26 6.33
N ASP A 126 12.26 3.47 7.39
CA ASP A 126 13.34 2.59 7.77
C ASP A 126 12.81 1.43 8.63
N THR A 127 13.10 0.20 8.23
CA THR A 127 12.68 -1.02 8.93
C THR A 127 13.69 -1.51 9.97
N ASP A 128 14.92 -1.00 9.92
CA ASP A 128 16.01 -1.41 10.79
C ASP A 128 16.15 -0.54 12.05
N PHE A 129 15.28 0.47 12.18
CA PHE A 129 15.29 1.45 13.29
C PHE A 129 16.63 2.18 13.42
N THR A 130 17.25 2.51 12.30
CA THR A 130 18.49 3.26 12.23
C THR A 130 18.25 4.73 12.60
N SER A 131 19.22 5.34 13.25
CA SER A 131 19.22 6.78 13.50
C SER A 131 19.83 7.52 12.31
N TYR A 132 19.05 8.39 11.68
CA TYR A 132 19.48 9.26 10.59
C TYR A 132 19.63 10.68 11.08
N THR A 133 20.65 11.39 10.56
CA THR A 133 20.93 12.80 10.87
C THR A 133 21.29 13.55 9.59
N GLY A 134 21.29 14.90 9.67
CA GLY A 134 21.62 15.75 8.52
C GLY A 134 20.66 15.57 7.35
N PRO A 135 21.13 15.64 6.09
CA PRO A 135 20.27 15.69 4.91
C PRO A 135 19.22 14.57 4.84
N ASP A 136 19.53 13.39 5.36
CA ASP A 136 18.58 12.25 5.36
C ASP A 136 17.39 12.49 6.30
N ALA A 137 17.62 13.09 7.46
CA ALA A 137 16.54 13.45 8.39
C ALA A 137 15.84 14.75 7.94
N ASP A 138 16.62 15.72 7.44
CA ASP A 138 16.15 17.07 7.13
C ASP A 138 15.23 17.13 5.89
N GLN A 139 15.30 16.14 5.00
CA GLN A 139 14.40 16.08 3.84
C GLN A 139 12.93 15.85 4.23
N GLN A 140 12.65 15.39 5.46
CA GLN A 140 11.30 15.31 6.00
C GLN A 140 11.06 16.47 6.97
N PRO A 141 10.07 17.35 6.76
CA PRO A 141 9.70 18.41 7.72
C PRO A 141 9.47 17.91 9.15
N ALA A 142 9.14 16.64 9.33
CA ALA A 142 9.03 16.00 10.64
C ALA A 142 10.39 15.81 11.36
N GLY A 143 11.53 16.13 10.71
CA GLY A 143 12.88 16.08 11.27
C GLY A 143 13.43 14.67 11.49
N ARG A 144 12.85 13.67 10.88
CA ARG A 144 13.31 12.27 10.98
C ARG A 144 12.82 11.40 9.84
N VAL A 145 13.53 10.33 9.57
CA VAL A 145 13.03 9.22 8.75
C VAL A 145 11.90 8.52 9.49
N GLY A 146 10.88 8.04 8.77
CA GLY A 146 9.77 7.29 9.34
C GLY A 146 10.20 5.88 9.78
N ASN A 147 9.37 5.23 10.59
CA ASN A 147 9.55 3.84 11.00
C ASN A 147 8.23 3.04 10.80
N PRO A 148 8.25 1.70 10.91
CA PRO A 148 7.06 0.88 10.68
C PRO A 148 5.86 1.23 11.56
N LEU A 149 6.07 1.75 12.78
CA LEU A 149 4.98 2.13 13.68
C LEU A 149 4.21 3.36 13.17
N ASP A 150 4.87 4.26 12.44
CA ASP A 150 4.20 5.41 11.82
C ASP A 150 3.10 4.94 10.85
N ILE A 151 3.34 3.85 10.15
CA ILE A 151 2.38 3.26 9.22
C ILE A 151 1.38 2.35 9.94
N ALA A 152 1.84 1.49 10.85
CA ALA A 152 0.99 0.54 11.57
C ALA A 152 -0.09 1.26 12.39
N ASN A 153 0.22 2.39 13.02
CA ASN A 153 -0.76 3.19 13.76
C ASN A 153 -1.89 3.68 12.86
N MET A 154 -1.60 4.10 11.63
CA MET A 154 -2.63 4.51 10.68
C MET A 154 -3.43 3.30 10.16
N VAL A 155 -2.80 2.15 9.94
CA VAL A 155 -3.52 0.91 9.61
C VAL A 155 -4.53 0.57 10.70
N LEU A 156 -4.10 0.57 11.96
CA LEU A 156 -4.97 0.29 13.11
C LEU A 156 -6.13 1.29 13.19
N TYR A 157 -5.85 2.58 12.99
CA TYR A 157 -6.90 3.60 12.96
C TYR A 157 -7.91 3.35 11.82
N LEU A 158 -7.45 3.09 10.60
CA LEU A 158 -8.32 2.82 9.44
C LEU A 158 -9.13 1.51 9.61
N CYS A 159 -8.62 0.54 10.35
CA CYS A 159 -9.33 -0.70 10.66
C CYS A 159 -10.34 -0.54 11.82
N SER A 160 -10.30 0.57 12.55
CA SER A 160 -11.21 0.82 13.68
C SER A 160 -12.52 1.49 13.27
N ASP A 161 -13.51 1.46 14.15
CA ASP A 161 -14.81 2.16 13.99
C ASP A 161 -14.65 3.69 13.96
N GLN A 162 -13.56 4.23 14.51
CA GLN A 162 -13.27 5.66 14.50
C GLN A 162 -13.06 6.22 13.08
N ALA A 163 -12.65 5.37 12.15
CA ALA A 163 -12.52 5.71 10.74
C ALA A 163 -13.81 5.45 9.92
N GLY A 164 -14.97 5.35 10.57
CA GLY A 164 -16.25 4.96 9.94
C GLY A 164 -16.72 5.85 8.78
N PHE A 165 -16.22 7.07 8.68
CA PHE A 165 -16.55 8.00 7.58
C PHE A 165 -15.38 8.26 6.61
N ILE A 166 -14.33 7.41 6.67
CA ILE A 166 -13.16 7.50 5.77
C ILE A 166 -13.19 6.31 4.82
N THR A 167 -13.39 6.55 3.53
CA THR A 167 -13.32 5.54 2.48
C THR A 167 -12.96 6.17 1.14
N GLY A 168 -12.20 5.47 0.32
CA GLY A 168 -11.73 5.94 -0.98
C GLY A 168 -10.48 6.84 -0.92
N GLU A 169 -9.94 7.08 0.29
CA GLU A 169 -8.83 8.00 0.49
C GLU A 169 -7.46 7.33 0.33
N ASN A 170 -6.50 8.14 -0.11
CA ASN A 170 -5.09 7.79 -0.13
C ASN A 170 -4.31 8.74 0.80
N ILE A 171 -4.00 8.26 1.99
CA ILE A 171 -3.43 9.04 3.08
C ILE A 171 -1.90 8.99 3.01
N CYS A 172 -1.26 10.15 2.82
CA CYS A 172 0.19 10.25 2.79
C CYS A 172 0.75 10.31 4.22
N ILE A 173 1.68 9.40 4.53
CA ILE A 173 2.41 9.34 5.80
C ILE A 173 3.91 9.37 5.47
N ASP A 174 4.46 10.55 5.30
CA ASP A 174 5.80 10.76 4.74
C ASP A 174 6.64 11.82 5.50
N GLY A 175 6.18 12.21 6.68
CA GLY A 175 6.84 13.29 7.44
C GLY A 175 6.78 14.66 6.78
N GLY A 176 5.92 14.84 5.77
CA GLY A 176 5.78 16.08 5.01
C GLY A 176 6.70 16.19 3.79
N MET A 177 7.48 15.15 3.46
CA MET A 177 8.46 15.18 2.36
C MET A 177 7.83 15.60 1.03
N THR A 178 6.66 15.04 0.66
CA THR A 178 5.98 15.37 -0.61
C THR A 178 5.34 16.75 -0.63
N ARG A 179 5.37 17.50 0.46
CA ARG A 179 4.83 18.87 0.58
C ARG A 179 5.91 19.94 0.58
N GLN A 180 7.15 19.54 0.78
CA GLN A 180 8.27 20.46 0.85
C GLN A 180 8.72 20.89 -0.55
N MET A 181 8.78 22.20 -0.79
CA MET A 181 9.41 22.78 -1.98
C MET A 181 10.88 23.06 -1.66
N ILE A 182 11.78 22.58 -2.51
CA ILE A 182 13.22 22.76 -2.33
C ILE A 182 13.77 23.51 -3.54
N TYR A 183 14.44 24.63 -3.30
CA TYR A 183 15.26 25.35 -4.27
C TYR A 183 16.73 25.18 -3.90
N HIS A 184 17.59 24.93 -4.90
CA HIS A 184 19.02 24.90 -4.67
C HIS A 184 19.51 26.33 -4.34
N ASN A 185 20.26 26.49 -3.25
CA ASN A 185 20.87 27.72 -2.73
C ASN A 185 19.92 28.72 -2.01
N ASP A 186 18.74 28.34 -1.61
CA ASP A 186 17.83 29.22 -0.87
C ASP A 186 17.98 29.16 0.68
N PHE A 187 18.93 28.32 1.19
CA PHE A 187 19.20 28.14 2.62
C PHE A 187 20.70 27.95 2.89
#